data_dd35c5aeda207925ec04cf263152e2a5
#
_entry.id   dd35c5aeda207925ec04cf263152e2a5
#
_cell.length_a   1.000
_cell.length_b   1.000
_cell.length_c   1.000
_cell.angle_alpha   90.00
_cell.angle_beta   90.00
_cell.angle_gamma   90.00
#
_symmetry.space_group_name_H-M   'P 1'
#
loop_
_entity.id
_entity.type
_entity.pdbx_description
1 polymer ?
#
loop_
_entity_poly.entity_id
_entity_poly.type
_entity_poly.pdbx_seq_one_letter_code
_entity_poly.pdbx_strand_id
1 'polypeptide(L)'
;MLWARSWLPDDTEAASITCSASAPEWTAGSPLKIMSYNVQYMASKNYVFFYDIDVNDPDRVDAVEKANKTIASRPSKEHVFWTLDKVAELIREEDPDIILLQEINGGDDSRTYYTEQSAELLSRLPDDLYPCYSEAPYWKAEFIFHPNVLGPVNMKLLTLSKYRIEKSVRHQLPRKPRNFLVTPFHFQRALLESHIATDNGQTVAVINTHYDAWGAGTGIMEQQIARTEALLQSLDSAGVPWVLGGDLNLLPSDNNRQRQRLLAAGTGNYDENPQIESLYRKYRGIPSLQHLTSGDPRAWYTHFPNDPTATGPDRTIDYQFYSDQWLLDYAYIMQEEALQISDHLPVVGVYSLP
;
A
#
# COMPACT_ATOMS: atom_id res chain seq x y z
N MET A 1 -22.69 24.08 -4.34
CA MET A 1 -21.32 24.32 -4.85
C MET A 1 -20.24 23.48 -4.18
N LEU A 2 -20.19 23.33 -2.85
CA LEU A 2 -19.19 22.47 -2.18
C LEU A 2 -19.25 20.99 -2.61
N TRP A 3 -20.43 20.42 -2.76
CA TRP A 3 -20.63 19.02 -3.16
C TRP A 3 -20.19 18.68 -4.59
N ALA A 4 -20.17 19.65 -5.50
CA ALA A 4 -19.69 19.43 -6.87
C ALA A 4 -18.15 19.28 -6.95
N ARG A 5 -17.44 19.46 -5.83
CA ARG A 5 -15.97 19.40 -5.72
C ARG A 5 -15.49 18.25 -4.84
N SER A 6 -16.40 17.38 -4.43
CA SER A 6 -16.14 16.22 -3.58
C SER A 6 -16.34 14.94 -4.36
N TRP A 7 -15.74 13.85 -3.88
CA TRP A 7 -15.86 12.54 -4.49
C TRP A 7 -16.33 11.50 -3.46
N LEU A 8 -17.38 10.80 -3.81
CA LEU A 8 -17.93 9.71 -3.01
C LEU A 8 -18.21 8.53 -3.95
N PRO A 9 -17.34 7.51 -3.97
CA PRO A 9 -17.49 6.37 -4.86
C PRO A 9 -18.60 5.43 -4.40
N ASP A 10 -19.10 4.61 -5.32
CA ASP A 10 -20.00 3.50 -5.04
C ASP A 10 -19.29 2.40 -4.22
N ASP A 11 -20.07 1.52 -3.60
CA ASP A 11 -19.53 0.40 -2.81
C ASP A 11 -18.71 -0.58 -3.66
N THR A 12 -19.03 -0.69 -4.94
CA THR A 12 -18.30 -1.48 -5.92
C THR A 12 -18.43 -0.82 -7.30
N GLU A 13 -17.32 -0.56 -7.94
CA GLU A 13 -17.27 0.06 -9.27
C GLU A 13 -16.15 -0.56 -10.13
N ALA A 14 -16.30 -0.51 -11.46
CA ALA A 14 -15.22 -0.91 -12.34
C ALA A 14 -14.01 0.01 -12.16
N ALA A 15 -12.83 -0.57 -11.99
CA ALA A 15 -11.57 0.17 -11.98
C ALA A 15 -11.05 0.36 -13.41
N SER A 16 -10.22 1.40 -13.61
CA SER A 16 -9.59 1.63 -14.90
C SER A 16 -8.58 0.53 -15.22
N ILE A 17 -8.57 0.08 -16.45
CA ILE A 17 -7.56 -0.85 -17.00
C ILE A 17 -6.97 -0.23 -18.24
N THR A 18 -5.64 -0.25 -18.33
CA THR A 18 -4.91 0.03 -19.57
C THR A 18 -4.07 -1.20 -19.89
N CYS A 19 -4.26 -1.79 -21.06
CA CYS A 19 -3.50 -2.94 -21.52
C CYS A 19 -3.09 -2.78 -22.99
N SER A 20 -1.85 -3.18 -23.29
CA SER A 20 -1.43 -3.41 -24.68
C SER A 20 -2.23 -4.58 -25.28
N ALA A 21 -2.56 -4.48 -26.57
CA ALA A 21 -3.21 -5.58 -27.28
C ALA A 21 -2.34 -6.84 -27.36
N SER A 22 -1.03 -6.71 -27.21
CA SER A 22 -0.05 -7.80 -27.22
C SER A 22 0.28 -8.35 -25.83
N ALA A 23 -0.37 -7.86 -24.77
CA ALA A 23 -0.10 -8.32 -23.40
C ALA A 23 -0.28 -9.84 -23.30
N PRO A 24 0.76 -10.59 -22.82
CA PRO A 24 0.69 -12.04 -22.71
C PRO A 24 -0.25 -12.47 -21.58
N GLU A 25 -0.66 -13.72 -21.62
CA GLU A 25 -1.30 -14.41 -20.52
C GLU A 25 -0.22 -15.06 -19.64
N TRP A 26 -0.49 -15.16 -18.33
CA TRP A 26 0.41 -15.88 -17.44
C TRP A 26 0.33 -17.38 -17.69
N THR A 27 1.49 -18.04 -17.81
CA THR A 27 1.54 -19.49 -17.94
C THR A 27 1.24 -20.16 -16.61
N ALA A 28 0.08 -20.81 -16.53
CA ALA A 28 -0.37 -21.47 -15.31
C ALA A 28 0.66 -22.50 -14.81
N GLY A 29 0.98 -22.43 -13.50
CA GLY A 29 2.00 -23.27 -12.89
C GLY A 29 3.44 -22.77 -12.99
N SER A 30 3.71 -21.70 -13.76
CA SER A 30 5.03 -21.01 -13.65
C SER A 30 5.11 -20.19 -12.35
N PRO A 31 6.32 -19.91 -11.82
CA PRO A 31 6.45 -19.00 -10.70
C PRO A 31 5.86 -17.62 -11.01
N LEU A 32 5.18 -17.01 -10.04
CA LEU A 32 4.62 -15.67 -10.12
C LEU A 32 5.21 -14.81 -8.98
N LYS A 33 6.05 -13.84 -9.34
CA LYS A 33 6.65 -12.93 -8.37
C LYS A 33 5.77 -11.70 -8.19
N ILE A 34 5.31 -11.47 -6.95
CA ILE A 34 4.45 -10.34 -6.59
C ILE A 34 5.16 -9.46 -5.57
N MET A 35 5.28 -8.17 -5.87
CA MET A 35 5.81 -7.15 -4.99
C MET A 35 4.68 -6.22 -4.53
N SER A 36 4.57 -5.96 -3.23
CA SER A 36 3.70 -4.92 -2.65
C SER A 36 4.56 -3.81 -2.06
N TYR A 37 4.28 -2.54 -2.40
CA TYR A 37 5.10 -1.42 -1.97
C TYR A 37 4.30 -0.13 -1.83
N ASN A 38 4.24 0.42 -0.62
CA ASN A 38 3.79 1.80 -0.38
C ASN A 38 4.96 2.75 -0.68
N VAL A 39 4.80 3.62 -1.68
CA VAL A 39 5.87 4.51 -2.17
C VAL A 39 5.81 5.93 -1.61
N GLN A 40 4.99 6.15 -0.56
CA GLN A 40 4.85 7.45 0.11
C GLN A 40 4.71 8.61 -0.89
N TYR A 41 3.79 8.50 -1.85
CA TYR A 41 3.59 9.47 -2.96
C TYR A 41 4.90 10.02 -3.55
N MET A 42 5.94 9.20 -3.62
CA MET A 42 7.29 9.55 -4.12
C MET A 42 7.97 10.66 -3.30
N ALA A 43 7.78 10.68 -1.98
CA ALA A 43 8.28 11.76 -1.14
C ALA A 43 9.76 11.64 -0.74
N SER A 44 10.34 10.44 -0.79
CA SER A 44 11.67 10.10 -0.26
C SER A 44 11.76 10.16 1.29
N LYS A 45 12.87 9.66 1.83
CA LYS A 45 13.18 9.69 3.28
C LYS A 45 13.79 11.01 3.79
N ASN A 46 13.88 12.05 2.92
CA ASN A 46 14.56 13.31 3.27
C ASN A 46 13.73 14.25 4.15
N TYR A 47 12.45 13.94 4.35
CA TYR A 47 11.53 14.81 5.07
C TYR A 47 11.03 14.18 6.36
N VAL A 48 10.62 15.04 7.28
CA VAL A 48 9.69 14.74 8.36
C VAL A 48 8.43 15.54 8.06
N PHE A 49 7.30 14.86 7.86
CA PHE A 49 6.07 15.56 7.55
C PHE A 49 5.32 15.94 8.82
N PHE A 50 4.44 16.94 8.72
CA PHE A 50 3.62 17.43 9.81
C PHE A 50 2.75 16.37 10.49
N TYR A 51 2.55 15.22 9.84
CA TYR A 51 1.80 14.09 10.39
C TYR A 51 2.69 13.00 11.01
N ASP A 52 4.01 13.06 10.82
CA ASP A 52 4.98 12.10 11.37
C ASP A 52 5.30 12.39 12.84
N ILE A 53 5.20 13.66 13.25
CA ILE A 53 5.52 14.11 14.60
C ILE A 53 4.47 15.10 15.12
N ASP A 54 4.35 15.21 16.44
CA ASP A 54 3.63 16.34 17.03
C ASP A 54 4.50 17.61 16.95
N VAL A 55 4.13 18.51 16.04
CA VAL A 55 4.84 19.79 15.85
C VAL A 55 4.71 20.77 17.02
N ASN A 56 3.84 20.50 17.99
CA ASN A 56 3.71 21.26 19.22
C ASN A 56 4.60 20.71 20.36
N ASP A 57 5.25 19.57 20.15
CA ASP A 57 6.24 19.00 21.07
C ASP A 57 7.63 19.56 20.75
N PRO A 58 8.20 20.46 21.61
CA PRO A 58 9.50 21.08 21.36
C PRO A 58 10.64 20.05 21.25
N ASP A 59 10.59 18.95 22.01
CA ASP A 59 11.64 17.94 22.01
C ASP A 59 11.67 17.20 20.66
N ARG A 60 10.49 16.99 20.04
CA ARG A 60 10.38 16.38 18.70
C ARG A 60 10.90 17.33 17.61
N VAL A 61 10.53 18.60 17.67
CA VAL A 61 11.04 19.63 16.74
C VAL A 61 12.55 19.73 16.83
N ASP A 62 13.10 19.79 18.04
CA ASP A 62 14.54 19.84 18.31
C ASP A 62 15.29 18.59 17.76
N ALA A 63 14.66 17.43 17.84
CA ALA A 63 15.20 16.19 17.26
C ALA A 63 15.29 16.26 15.73
N VAL A 64 14.31 16.88 15.06
CA VAL A 64 14.34 17.10 13.60
C VAL A 64 15.50 18.00 13.21
N GLU A 65 15.70 19.11 13.92
CA GLU A 65 16.80 20.04 13.69
C GLU A 65 18.17 19.37 13.91
N LYS A 66 18.34 18.61 15.01
CA LYS A 66 19.56 17.85 15.31
C LYS A 66 19.86 16.78 14.25
N ALA A 67 18.84 16.20 13.64
CA ALA A 67 18.99 15.24 12.54
C ALA A 67 19.26 15.92 11.19
N ASN A 68 19.34 17.25 11.15
CA ASN A 68 19.48 18.07 9.95
C ASN A 68 18.38 17.77 8.90
N LYS A 69 17.16 17.51 9.38
CA LYS A 69 15.96 17.30 8.56
C LYS A 69 15.07 18.54 8.61
N THR A 70 14.10 18.59 7.71
CA THR A 70 13.13 19.70 7.62
C THR A 70 11.72 19.18 7.83
N ILE A 71 10.95 19.84 8.68
CA ILE A 71 9.50 19.60 8.77
C ILE A 71 8.84 20.21 7.54
N ALA A 72 8.17 19.38 6.75
CA ALA A 72 7.58 19.80 5.49
C ALA A 72 6.08 19.47 5.42
N SER A 73 5.35 20.22 4.60
CA SER A 73 3.98 19.89 4.21
C SER A 73 3.92 19.01 2.95
N ARG A 74 4.98 19.06 2.14
CA ARG A 74 5.14 18.28 0.89
C ARG A 74 6.62 18.14 0.53
N PRO A 75 7.01 17.11 -0.26
CA PRO A 75 8.37 16.98 -0.79
C PRO A 75 8.68 18.10 -1.80
N SER A 76 9.94 18.32 -2.14
CA SER A 76 10.31 19.13 -3.29
C SER A 76 10.03 18.37 -4.60
N LYS A 77 9.87 19.12 -5.69
CA LYS A 77 9.68 18.50 -7.02
C LYS A 77 10.88 17.62 -7.41
N GLU A 78 12.09 18.06 -7.10
CA GLU A 78 13.32 17.31 -7.33
C GLU A 78 13.30 15.94 -6.62
N HIS A 79 12.90 15.90 -5.34
CA HIS A 79 12.81 14.63 -4.60
C HIS A 79 11.69 13.72 -5.13
N VAL A 80 10.59 14.26 -5.62
CA VAL A 80 9.55 13.43 -6.26
C VAL A 80 10.12 12.71 -7.48
N PHE A 81 10.87 13.41 -8.34
CA PHE A 81 11.47 12.81 -9.54
C PHE A 81 12.62 11.86 -9.19
N TRP A 82 13.47 12.23 -8.22
CA TRP A 82 14.51 11.33 -7.71
C TRP A 82 13.93 10.03 -7.16
N THR A 83 12.82 10.10 -6.41
CA THR A 83 12.17 8.91 -5.88
C THR A 83 11.56 8.06 -6.98
N LEU A 84 10.95 8.67 -8.00
CA LEU A 84 10.48 7.97 -9.21
C LEU A 84 11.60 7.20 -9.90
N ASP A 85 12.78 7.82 -10.05
CA ASP A 85 13.96 7.18 -10.63
C ASP A 85 14.42 5.98 -9.80
N LYS A 86 14.45 6.13 -8.45
CA LYS A 86 14.84 5.06 -7.53
C LYS A 86 13.83 3.92 -7.45
N VAL A 87 12.55 4.21 -7.46
CA VAL A 87 11.51 3.17 -7.51
C VAL A 87 11.59 2.41 -8.84
N ALA A 88 11.81 3.10 -9.96
CA ALA A 88 11.99 2.44 -11.26
C ALA A 88 13.27 1.58 -11.31
N GLU A 89 14.38 2.03 -10.71
CA GLU A 89 15.62 1.25 -10.57
C GLU A 89 15.37 -0.03 -9.78
N LEU A 90 14.76 0.08 -8.60
CA LEU A 90 14.39 -1.05 -7.75
C LEU A 90 13.48 -2.06 -8.47
N ILE A 91 12.48 -1.58 -9.21
CA ILE A 91 11.58 -2.43 -10.00
C ILE A 91 12.35 -3.18 -11.09
N ARG A 92 13.28 -2.52 -11.79
CA ARG A 92 14.09 -3.17 -12.85
C ARG A 92 15.03 -4.22 -12.29
N GLU A 93 15.62 -3.97 -11.13
CA GLU A 93 16.55 -4.91 -10.48
C GLU A 93 15.83 -6.12 -9.91
N GLU A 94 14.67 -5.90 -9.28
CA GLU A 94 13.88 -6.96 -8.69
C GLU A 94 13.09 -7.76 -9.73
N ASP A 95 12.67 -7.13 -10.83
CA ASP A 95 11.91 -7.71 -11.95
C ASP A 95 10.67 -8.52 -11.52
N PRO A 96 9.77 -7.96 -10.69
CA PRO A 96 8.54 -8.66 -10.31
C PRO A 96 7.59 -8.80 -11.48
N ASP A 97 6.74 -9.83 -11.45
CA ASP A 97 5.72 -10.06 -12.48
C ASP A 97 4.50 -9.18 -12.28
N ILE A 98 4.16 -8.92 -11.01
CA ILE A 98 3.05 -8.06 -10.61
C ILE A 98 3.52 -7.15 -9.49
N ILE A 99 3.11 -5.87 -9.55
CA ILE A 99 3.42 -4.88 -8.52
C ILE A 99 2.15 -4.25 -8.01
N LEU A 100 1.98 -4.25 -6.69
CA LEU A 100 0.89 -3.63 -5.96
C LEU A 100 1.44 -2.37 -5.28
N LEU A 101 1.22 -1.20 -5.89
CA LEU A 101 1.71 0.09 -5.37
C LEU A 101 0.60 0.83 -4.63
N GLN A 102 0.94 1.40 -3.49
CA GLN A 102 0.08 2.28 -2.71
C GLN A 102 0.67 3.69 -2.69
N GLU A 103 -0.17 4.68 -2.47
CA GLU A 103 0.18 6.10 -2.43
C GLU A 103 0.73 6.65 -3.75
N ILE A 104 0.14 6.29 -4.87
CA ILE A 104 0.44 6.90 -6.17
C ILE A 104 -0.45 8.13 -6.37
N ASN A 105 0.15 9.29 -6.60
CA ASN A 105 -0.59 10.52 -6.88
C ASN A 105 -0.86 10.70 -8.37
N GLY A 106 -2.07 11.18 -8.68
CA GLY A 106 -2.48 11.54 -10.04
C GLY A 106 -2.01 12.94 -10.45
N GLY A 107 -2.09 13.23 -11.75
CA GLY A 107 -1.68 14.51 -12.35
C GLY A 107 -2.49 15.73 -11.89
N ASP A 108 -3.56 15.55 -11.15
CA ASP A 108 -4.34 16.61 -10.50
C ASP A 108 -4.02 16.80 -9.01
N ASP A 109 -3.00 16.10 -8.45
CA ASP A 109 -2.58 16.26 -7.06
C ASP A 109 -1.57 17.41 -6.87
N SER A 110 -1.96 18.40 -6.09
CA SER A 110 -1.13 19.59 -5.84
C SER A 110 0.10 19.32 -4.98
N ARG A 111 0.09 18.26 -4.17
CA ARG A 111 1.19 17.95 -3.23
C ARG A 111 2.44 17.47 -3.95
N THR A 112 2.27 16.88 -5.12
CA THR A 112 3.36 16.37 -5.98
C THR A 112 3.45 17.10 -7.31
N TYR A 113 3.13 18.40 -7.30
CA TYR A 113 3.31 19.31 -8.43
C TYR A 113 2.55 18.89 -9.69
N TYR A 114 1.36 18.30 -9.51
CA TYR A 114 0.54 17.82 -10.62
C TYR A 114 1.24 16.76 -11.48
N THR A 115 2.11 15.96 -10.85
CA THR A 115 2.82 14.88 -11.51
C THR A 115 1.92 13.65 -11.59
N GLU A 116 1.65 13.14 -12.80
CA GLU A 116 0.98 11.84 -12.99
C GLU A 116 2.01 10.73 -12.73
N GLN A 117 2.09 10.28 -11.48
CA GLN A 117 3.16 9.40 -11.02
C GLN A 117 3.15 8.03 -11.67
N SER A 118 1.97 7.49 -12.05
CA SER A 118 1.92 6.22 -12.79
C SER A 118 2.53 6.34 -14.17
N ALA A 119 2.21 7.39 -14.93
CA ALA A 119 2.78 7.63 -16.26
C ALA A 119 4.30 7.90 -16.18
N GLU A 120 4.71 8.72 -15.20
CA GLU A 120 6.13 9.03 -14.97
C GLU A 120 6.94 7.78 -14.58
N LEU A 121 6.38 6.91 -13.74
CA LEU A 121 7.02 5.66 -13.36
C LEU A 121 7.16 4.71 -14.57
N LEU A 122 6.08 4.51 -15.32
CA LEU A 122 6.08 3.67 -16.51
C LEU A 122 7.07 4.17 -17.56
N SER A 123 7.22 5.49 -17.75
CA SER A 123 8.20 6.07 -18.71
C SER A 123 9.67 5.81 -18.35
N ARG A 124 9.96 5.38 -17.13
CA ARG A 124 11.30 5.03 -16.61
C ARG A 124 11.61 3.55 -16.67
N LEU A 125 10.61 2.74 -16.95
CA LEU A 125 10.75 1.31 -17.13
C LEU A 125 10.96 0.98 -18.62
N PRO A 126 11.57 -0.18 -18.95
CA PRO A 126 11.64 -0.62 -20.34
C PRO A 126 10.26 -0.65 -20.99
N ASP A 127 10.21 -0.28 -22.27
CA ASP A 127 8.99 -0.35 -23.07
C ASP A 127 8.39 -1.77 -22.97
N ASP A 128 7.08 -1.84 -22.77
CA ASP A 128 6.32 -3.08 -22.65
C ASP A 128 6.70 -4.03 -21.49
N LEU A 129 7.53 -3.58 -20.51
CA LEU A 129 7.82 -4.41 -19.32
C LEU A 129 6.54 -4.71 -18.52
N TYR A 130 5.67 -3.70 -18.37
CA TYR A 130 4.35 -3.84 -17.76
C TYR A 130 3.27 -3.38 -18.76
N PRO A 131 2.91 -4.24 -19.71
CA PRO A 131 1.96 -3.90 -20.77
C PRO A 131 0.53 -3.70 -20.25
N CYS A 132 0.26 -4.08 -19.01
CA CYS A 132 -1.04 -3.88 -18.36
C CYS A 132 -0.91 -3.22 -17.00
N TYR A 133 -1.84 -2.31 -16.70
CA TYR A 133 -2.01 -1.78 -15.35
C TYR A 133 -3.46 -1.43 -15.06
N SER A 134 -3.81 -1.42 -13.77
CA SER A 134 -5.11 -0.96 -13.27
C SER A 134 -4.94 0.02 -12.12
N GLU A 135 -5.88 0.95 -11.99
CA GLU A 135 -5.83 2.02 -11.01
C GLU A 135 -7.19 2.21 -10.32
N ALA A 136 -7.13 2.52 -9.02
CA ALA A 136 -8.30 2.90 -8.25
C ALA A 136 -7.96 4.06 -7.30
N PRO A 137 -8.59 5.23 -7.46
CA PRO A 137 -8.43 6.32 -6.51
C PRO A 137 -9.03 5.92 -5.16
N TYR A 138 -8.40 6.40 -4.08
CA TYR A 138 -8.92 6.26 -2.72
C TYR A 138 -8.85 7.55 -1.90
N TRP A 139 -8.29 8.61 -2.44
CA TRP A 139 -8.44 9.97 -1.95
C TRP A 139 -8.49 10.93 -3.11
N LYS A 140 -9.65 11.50 -3.38
CA LYS A 140 -9.85 12.43 -4.50
C LYS A 140 -10.75 13.58 -4.08
N ALA A 141 -10.27 14.81 -4.29
CA ALA A 141 -11.05 16.02 -4.08
C ALA A 141 -10.48 17.15 -4.93
N GLU A 142 -11.36 18.00 -5.50
CA GLU A 142 -10.92 19.18 -6.27
C GLU A 142 -10.23 20.23 -5.38
N PHE A 143 -10.52 20.25 -4.09
CA PHE A 143 -9.88 21.18 -3.16
C PHE A 143 -9.99 20.70 -1.71
N ILE A 144 -8.86 20.62 -1.02
CA ILE A 144 -8.75 20.37 0.44
C ILE A 144 -8.38 21.68 1.13
N PHE A 145 -9.21 22.09 2.10
CA PHE A 145 -9.02 23.31 2.90
C PHE A 145 -8.11 23.10 4.13
N HIS A 146 -7.18 22.19 4.07
CA HIS A 146 -6.22 21.99 5.16
C HIS A 146 -4.94 22.80 4.89
N PRO A 147 -4.37 23.57 5.85
CA PRO A 147 -3.22 24.43 5.61
C PRO A 147 -2.01 23.75 4.98
N ASN A 148 -1.77 22.47 5.34
CA ASN A 148 -0.64 21.69 4.84
C ASN A 148 -0.93 20.99 3.50
N VAL A 149 -2.14 21.08 2.96
CA VAL A 149 -2.49 20.51 1.63
C VAL A 149 -2.87 21.61 0.67
N LEU A 150 -3.85 22.42 1.00
CA LEU A 150 -4.37 23.59 0.31
C LEU A 150 -4.39 23.44 -1.21
N GLY A 151 -5.23 22.54 -1.71
CA GLY A 151 -5.33 22.27 -3.14
C GLY A 151 -6.05 20.96 -3.45
N PRO A 152 -6.10 20.57 -4.73
CA PRO A 152 -6.64 19.30 -5.14
C PRO A 152 -5.76 18.12 -4.72
N VAL A 153 -6.37 16.97 -4.53
CA VAL A 153 -5.72 15.70 -4.21
C VAL A 153 -6.28 14.58 -5.08
N ASN A 154 -5.41 13.66 -5.47
CA ASN A 154 -5.78 12.43 -6.17
C ASN A 154 -4.74 11.34 -5.85
N MET A 155 -5.01 10.53 -4.86
CA MET A 155 -4.16 9.42 -4.44
C MET A 155 -4.85 8.10 -4.77
N LYS A 156 -4.11 7.16 -5.35
CA LYS A 156 -4.65 5.92 -5.91
C LYS A 156 -3.80 4.70 -5.57
N LEU A 157 -4.43 3.54 -5.68
CA LEU A 157 -3.78 2.24 -5.81
C LEU A 157 -3.41 2.04 -7.27
N LEU A 158 -2.25 1.46 -7.55
CA LEU A 158 -1.80 1.10 -8.88
C LEU A 158 -1.33 -0.35 -8.86
N THR A 159 -1.88 -1.17 -9.75
CA THR A 159 -1.41 -2.54 -10.00
C THR A 159 -0.77 -2.60 -11.38
N LEU A 160 0.53 -2.89 -11.44
CA LEU A 160 1.25 -3.15 -12.69
C LEU A 160 1.35 -4.64 -12.94
N SER A 161 1.24 -5.10 -14.19
CA SER A 161 1.31 -6.50 -14.56
C SER A 161 2.06 -6.71 -15.87
N LYS A 162 2.97 -7.69 -15.90
CA LYS A 162 3.56 -8.22 -17.13
C LYS A 162 2.53 -8.95 -17.99
N TYR A 163 1.40 -9.32 -17.38
CA TYR A 163 0.36 -10.15 -18.01
C TYR A 163 -0.94 -9.37 -18.18
N ARG A 164 -1.79 -9.87 -19.07
CA ARG A 164 -3.08 -9.27 -19.37
C ARG A 164 -3.99 -9.23 -18.14
N ILE A 165 -4.54 -8.06 -17.86
CA ILE A 165 -5.60 -7.85 -16.87
C ILE A 165 -6.94 -7.89 -17.60
N GLU A 166 -7.78 -8.87 -17.31
CA GLU A 166 -9.09 -9.03 -17.96
C GLU A 166 -10.19 -8.20 -17.29
N LYS A 167 -10.09 -8.05 -15.98
CA LYS A 167 -11.10 -7.38 -15.18
C LYS A 167 -10.42 -6.69 -14.00
N SER A 168 -10.90 -5.51 -13.66
CA SER A 168 -10.50 -4.85 -12.42
C SER A 168 -11.68 -4.18 -11.76
N VAL A 169 -11.78 -4.32 -10.43
CA VAL A 169 -12.90 -3.83 -9.62
C VAL A 169 -12.35 -3.10 -8.40
N ARG A 170 -12.88 -1.92 -8.16
CA ARG A 170 -12.66 -1.18 -6.93
C ARG A 170 -13.77 -1.49 -5.94
N HIS A 171 -13.41 -1.98 -4.75
CA HIS A 171 -14.33 -2.21 -3.66
C HIS A 171 -14.09 -1.17 -2.57
N GLN A 172 -15.14 -0.43 -2.21
CA GLN A 172 -15.07 0.55 -1.12
C GLN A 172 -14.89 -0.17 0.21
N LEU A 173 -13.87 0.22 0.97
CA LEU A 173 -13.72 -0.16 2.37
C LEU A 173 -14.59 0.73 3.28
N PRO A 174 -15.04 0.22 4.42
CA PRO A 174 -15.73 1.01 5.43
C PRO A 174 -14.96 2.29 5.76
N ARG A 175 -15.71 3.38 5.95
CA ARG A 175 -15.20 4.73 6.16
C ARG A 175 -15.17 5.06 7.65
N LYS A 176 -14.14 5.77 8.11
CA LYS A 176 -14.12 6.31 9.47
C LYS A 176 -15.38 7.15 9.73
N PRO A 177 -16.04 7.00 10.88
CA PRO A 177 -17.16 7.85 11.24
C PRO A 177 -16.76 9.33 11.21
N ARG A 178 -17.41 10.11 10.35
CA ARG A 178 -17.19 11.56 10.20
C ARG A 178 -18.50 12.26 9.93
N ASN A 179 -18.51 13.59 10.11
CA ASN A 179 -19.63 14.40 9.66
C ASN A 179 -19.83 14.20 8.13
N PHE A 180 -21.06 14.00 7.71
CA PHE A 180 -21.42 13.74 6.31
C PHE A 180 -20.94 14.84 5.34
N LEU A 181 -20.81 16.09 5.80
CA LEU A 181 -20.33 17.21 4.98
C LEU A 181 -18.83 17.13 4.66
N VAL A 182 -18.04 16.48 5.49
CA VAL A 182 -16.57 16.36 5.31
C VAL A 182 -16.15 15.00 4.77
N THR A 183 -16.98 13.96 4.92
CA THR A 183 -16.70 12.60 4.44
C THR A 183 -16.20 12.55 2.99
N PRO A 184 -16.82 13.27 2.02
CA PRO A 184 -16.40 13.20 0.62
C PRO A 184 -15.04 13.86 0.30
N PHE A 185 -14.43 14.51 1.27
CA PHE A 185 -13.11 15.15 1.14
C PHE A 185 -11.98 14.34 1.81
N HIS A 186 -12.34 13.23 2.46
CA HIS A 186 -11.40 12.35 3.13
C HIS A 186 -11.14 11.08 2.34
N PHE A 187 -10.19 10.27 2.87
CA PHE A 187 -9.85 8.97 2.30
C PHE A 187 -11.09 8.08 2.14
N GLN A 188 -11.23 7.54 0.94
CA GLN A 188 -12.20 6.53 0.54
C GLN A 188 -11.44 5.23 0.29
N ARG A 189 -10.82 4.69 1.36
CA ARG A 189 -9.97 3.49 1.28
C ARG A 189 -10.66 2.36 0.51
N ALA A 190 -9.89 1.58 -0.25
CA ALA A 190 -10.44 0.59 -1.17
C ALA A 190 -9.58 -0.66 -1.27
N LEU A 191 -10.18 -1.72 -1.80
CA LEU A 191 -9.49 -2.86 -2.39
C LEU A 191 -9.56 -2.71 -3.90
N LEU A 192 -8.44 -2.85 -4.59
CA LEU A 192 -8.36 -2.94 -6.04
C LEU A 192 -8.13 -4.40 -6.41
N GLU A 193 -9.17 -5.09 -6.82
CA GLU A 193 -9.17 -6.47 -7.30
C GLU A 193 -8.88 -6.48 -8.80
N SER A 194 -7.83 -7.17 -9.24
CA SER A 194 -7.46 -7.31 -10.65
C SER A 194 -7.30 -8.78 -10.99
N HIS A 195 -7.96 -9.21 -12.05
CA HIS A 195 -7.94 -10.58 -12.57
C HIS A 195 -6.93 -10.69 -13.70
N ILE A 196 -5.89 -11.49 -13.48
CA ILE A 196 -4.81 -11.76 -14.42
C ILE A 196 -5.20 -12.97 -15.27
N ALA A 197 -5.15 -12.82 -16.58
CA ALA A 197 -5.44 -13.89 -17.54
C ALA A 197 -4.38 -15.00 -17.48
N THR A 198 -4.82 -16.23 -17.60
CA THR A 198 -3.93 -17.39 -17.68
C THR A 198 -4.13 -18.16 -19.00
N ASP A 199 -3.08 -18.79 -19.49
CA ASP A 199 -3.07 -19.54 -20.75
C ASP A 199 -3.99 -20.78 -20.78
N ASN A 200 -4.52 -21.19 -19.64
CA ASN A 200 -5.51 -22.24 -19.52
C ASN A 200 -6.97 -21.74 -19.49
N GLY A 201 -7.17 -20.44 -19.70
CA GLY A 201 -8.50 -19.79 -19.72
C GLY A 201 -9.13 -19.53 -18.35
N GLN A 202 -8.37 -19.71 -17.28
CA GLN A 202 -8.75 -19.29 -15.93
C GLN A 202 -8.21 -17.88 -15.62
N THR A 203 -8.46 -17.38 -14.43
CA THR A 203 -7.83 -16.16 -13.92
C THR A 203 -7.31 -16.39 -12.52
N VAL A 204 -6.28 -15.62 -12.14
CA VAL A 204 -5.86 -15.45 -10.74
C VAL A 204 -6.13 -14.02 -10.34
N ALA A 205 -6.56 -13.79 -9.10
CA ALA A 205 -6.86 -12.46 -8.62
C ALA A 205 -5.69 -11.92 -7.79
N VAL A 206 -5.31 -10.66 -8.03
CA VAL A 206 -4.41 -9.90 -7.17
C VAL A 206 -5.19 -8.72 -6.59
N ILE A 207 -5.08 -8.52 -5.29
CA ILE A 207 -5.82 -7.50 -4.57
C ILE A 207 -4.83 -6.53 -3.94
N ASN A 208 -4.85 -5.29 -4.40
CA ASN A 208 -4.05 -4.19 -3.84
C ASN A 208 -4.89 -3.39 -2.85
N THR A 209 -4.32 -3.04 -1.69
CA THR A 209 -5.06 -2.26 -0.69
C THR A 209 -4.16 -1.34 0.13
N HIS A 210 -4.78 -0.33 0.74
CA HIS A 210 -4.20 0.51 1.75
C HIS A 210 -5.28 0.87 2.78
N TYR A 211 -5.17 0.33 4.01
CA TYR A 211 -6.13 0.56 5.08
C TYR A 211 -5.98 1.94 5.73
N ASP A 212 -6.93 2.29 6.56
CA ASP A 212 -6.84 3.54 7.32
C ASP A 212 -5.69 3.53 8.31
N ALA A 213 -4.90 4.60 8.33
CA ALA A 213 -4.00 4.90 9.43
C ALA A 213 -4.76 5.58 10.58
N TRP A 214 -4.19 5.54 11.80
CA TRP A 214 -4.77 6.17 13.01
C TRP A 214 -6.23 5.77 13.26
N GLY A 215 -6.51 4.48 13.11
CA GLY A 215 -7.84 3.89 13.29
C GLY A 215 -8.17 3.42 14.71
N ALA A 216 -7.22 3.47 15.64
CA ALA A 216 -7.37 2.92 16.99
C ALA A 216 -8.59 3.50 17.73
N GLY A 217 -9.35 2.64 18.41
CA GLY A 217 -10.53 2.99 19.17
C GLY A 217 -11.76 3.38 18.35
N THR A 218 -11.68 3.35 17.02
CA THR A 218 -12.82 3.72 16.14
C THR A 218 -13.62 2.52 15.63
N GLY A 219 -13.09 1.31 15.76
CA GLY A 219 -13.67 0.07 15.20
C GLY A 219 -13.58 0.00 13.67
N ILE A 220 -12.83 0.92 13.02
CA ILE A 220 -12.75 0.96 11.57
C ILE A 220 -11.91 -0.19 11.02
N MET A 221 -10.84 -0.57 11.72
CA MET A 221 -9.92 -1.60 11.28
C MET A 221 -10.60 -2.97 11.23
N GLU A 222 -11.42 -3.30 12.23
CA GLU A 222 -12.24 -4.51 12.26
C GLU A 222 -13.23 -4.56 11.09
N GLN A 223 -13.86 -3.42 10.78
CA GLN A 223 -14.79 -3.34 9.66
C GLN A 223 -14.08 -3.49 8.31
N GLN A 224 -12.90 -2.89 8.14
CA GLN A 224 -12.10 -3.02 6.92
C GLN A 224 -11.62 -4.46 6.73
N ILE A 225 -11.16 -5.13 7.78
CA ILE A 225 -10.84 -6.57 7.75
C ILE A 225 -12.06 -7.39 7.36
N ALA A 226 -13.20 -7.19 8.01
CA ALA A 226 -14.41 -7.95 7.71
C ALA A 226 -14.86 -7.79 6.25
N ARG A 227 -14.73 -6.56 5.68
CA ARG A 227 -15.02 -6.31 4.26
C ARG A 227 -14.03 -7.02 3.34
N THR A 228 -12.75 -7.03 3.70
CA THR A 228 -11.70 -7.76 2.97
C THR A 228 -11.96 -9.25 3.02
N GLU A 229 -12.19 -9.82 4.20
CA GLU A 229 -12.52 -11.24 4.35
C GLU A 229 -13.74 -11.67 3.52
N ALA A 230 -14.76 -10.82 3.44
CA ALA A 230 -15.94 -11.11 2.62
C ALA A 230 -15.59 -11.20 1.12
N LEU A 231 -14.67 -10.34 0.63
CA LEU A 231 -14.16 -10.44 -0.74
C LEU A 231 -13.36 -11.73 -0.93
N LEU A 232 -12.39 -12.01 -0.06
CA LEU A 232 -11.54 -13.19 -0.17
C LEU A 232 -12.35 -14.50 -0.12
N GLN A 233 -13.33 -14.58 0.76
CA GLN A 233 -14.26 -15.73 0.82
C GLN A 233 -15.10 -15.90 -0.46
N SER A 234 -15.45 -14.78 -1.12
CA SER A 234 -16.17 -14.86 -2.40
C SER A 234 -15.28 -15.42 -3.52
N LEU A 235 -13.99 -15.08 -3.54
CA LEU A 235 -13.00 -15.62 -4.46
C LEU A 235 -12.73 -17.10 -4.18
N ASP A 236 -12.56 -17.47 -2.91
CA ASP A 236 -12.44 -18.89 -2.50
C ASP A 236 -13.64 -19.72 -2.95
N SER A 237 -14.86 -19.19 -2.75
CA SER A 237 -16.10 -19.86 -3.15
C SER A 237 -16.23 -20.00 -4.67
N ALA A 238 -15.64 -19.07 -5.42
CA ALA A 238 -15.57 -19.12 -6.87
C ALA A 238 -14.41 -19.99 -7.40
N GLY A 239 -13.55 -20.50 -6.50
CA GLY A 239 -12.37 -21.28 -6.88
C GLY A 239 -11.26 -20.46 -7.55
N VAL A 240 -11.26 -19.15 -7.37
CA VAL A 240 -10.26 -18.24 -7.95
C VAL A 240 -9.07 -18.11 -7.01
N PRO A 241 -7.85 -18.53 -7.40
CA PRO A 241 -6.65 -18.30 -6.62
C PRO A 241 -6.40 -16.79 -6.47
N TRP A 242 -6.04 -16.35 -5.26
CA TRP A 242 -5.83 -14.93 -5.02
C TRP A 242 -4.63 -14.64 -4.12
N VAL A 243 -4.01 -13.46 -4.33
CA VAL A 243 -3.02 -12.85 -3.45
C VAL A 243 -3.48 -11.43 -3.11
N LEU A 244 -3.60 -11.11 -1.83
CA LEU A 244 -3.83 -9.77 -1.30
C LEU A 244 -2.50 -9.19 -0.84
N GLY A 245 -2.16 -7.97 -1.26
CA GLY A 245 -0.99 -7.25 -0.77
C GLY A 245 -1.29 -5.79 -0.48
N GLY A 246 -0.57 -5.20 0.47
CA GLY A 246 -0.71 -3.78 0.75
C GLY A 246 -0.30 -3.37 2.15
N ASP A 247 -0.39 -2.07 2.38
CA ASP A 247 -0.26 -1.45 3.69
C ASP A 247 -1.58 -1.60 4.46
N LEU A 248 -1.58 -2.50 5.42
CA LEU A 248 -2.76 -2.75 6.27
C LEU A 248 -2.80 -1.85 7.51
N ASN A 249 -1.74 -1.07 7.77
CA ASN A 249 -1.64 -0.22 8.96
C ASN A 249 -1.98 -0.94 10.28
N LEU A 250 -1.69 -2.24 10.35
CA LEU A 250 -1.97 -3.11 11.48
C LEU A 250 -0.69 -3.74 12.01
N LEU A 251 -0.49 -3.69 13.32
CA LEU A 251 0.61 -4.41 13.95
C LEU A 251 0.34 -5.92 14.00
N PRO A 252 1.40 -6.76 14.02
CA PRO A 252 1.29 -8.19 14.19
C PRO A 252 0.51 -8.60 15.45
N SER A 253 0.27 -9.91 15.63
CA SER A 253 -0.49 -10.47 16.75
C SER A 253 0.11 -10.17 18.13
N ASP A 254 -0.65 -10.41 19.20
CA ASP A 254 -0.29 -10.12 20.60
C ASP A 254 1.02 -10.77 21.07
N ASN A 255 1.37 -11.93 20.55
CA ASN A 255 2.61 -12.62 20.91
C ASN A 255 3.87 -11.98 20.30
N ASN A 256 3.71 -10.91 19.50
CA ASN A 256 4.79 -10.23 18.84
C ASN A 256 5.44 -9.19 19.76
N ARG A 257 6.75 -9.32 20.04
CA ARG A 257 7.51 -8.41 20.90
C ARG A 257 7.54 -6.98 20.34
N GLN A 258 7.51 -6.81 19.03
CA GLN A 258 7.45 -5.52 18.35
C GLN A 258 6.18 -4.78 18.75
N ARG A 259 5.01 -5.45 18.61
CA ARG A 259 3.73 -4.90 19.00
C ARG A 259 3.73 -4.44 20.45
N GLN A 260 4.16 -5.31 21.37
CA GLN A 260 4.22 -5.01 22.80
C GLN A 260 5.09 -3.78 23.08
N ARG A 261 6.25 -3.67 22.43
CA ARG A 261 7.14 -2.52 22.56
C ARG A 261 6.49 -1.23 22.06
N LEU A 262 5.87 -1.25 20.88
CA LEU A 262 5.25 -0.06 20.26
C LEU A 262 4.03 0.44 21.05
N LEU A 263 3.20 -0.47 21.55
CA LEU A 263 2.08 -0.14 22.43
C LEU A 263 2.55 0.46 23.74
N ALA A 264 3.57 -0.13 24.38
CA ALA A 264 4.14 0.38 25.62
C ALA A 264 4.82 1.77 25.46
N ALA A 265 5.40 2.02 24.28
CA ALA A 265 6.02 3.32 23.97
C ALA A 265 4.99 4.39 23.57
N GLY A 266 3.71 4.03 23.37
CA GLY A 266 2.67 4.95 22.88
C GLY A 266 2.94 5.48 21.47
N THR A 267 3.80 4.83 20.72
CA THR A 267 4.16 5.23 19.36
C THR A 267 3.16 4.67 18.34
N GLY A 268 2.59 5.55 17.55
CA GLY A 268 1.55 5.20 16.60
C GLY A 268 0.17 5.11 17.26
N ASN A 269 -0.85 5.01 16.44
CA ASN A 269 -2.24 4.93 16.87
C ASN A 269 -2.78 3.54 16.55
N TYR A 270 -2.33 2.54 17.33
CA TYR A 270 -2.70 1.14 17.16
C TYR A 270 -3.61 0.68 18.30
N ASP A 271 -4.58 -0.16 17.97
CA ASP A 271 -5.46 -0.79 18.97
C ASP A 271 -4.69 -1.82 19.82
N GLU A 272 -5.12 -2.02 21.06
CA GLU A 272 -4.58 -3.07 21.93
C GLU A 272 -4.87 -4.47 21.37
N ASN A 273 -6.02 -4.66 20.73
CA ASN A 273 -6.39 -5.93 20.12
C ASN A 273 -5.75 -6.09 18.73
N PRO A 274 -5.18 -7.26 18.41
CA PRO A 274 -4.54 -7.52 17.13
C PRO A 274 -5.56 -7.91 16.06
N GLN A 275 -6.19 -6.95 15.42
CA GLN A 275 -7.23 -7.18 14.41
C GLN A 275 -6.76 -8.07 13.26
N ILE A 276 -5.47 -8.01 12.90
CA ILE A 276 -4.87 -8.81 11.82
C ILE A 276 -4.91 -10.32 12.08
N GLU A 277 -5.09 -10.74 13.34
CA GLU A 277 -5.22 -12.17 13.68
C GLU A 277 -6.39 -12.85 12.96
N SER A 278 -7.43 -12.11 12.64
CA SER A 278 -8.57 -12.64 11.90
C SER A 278 -8.16 -13.17 10.53
N LEU A 279 -7.28 -12.45 9.82
CA LEU A 279 -6.72 -12.89 8.54
C LEU A 279 -5.80 -14.10 8.72
N TYR A 280 -4.89 -14.07 9.71
CA TYR A 280 -3.98 -15.19 9.98
C TYR A 280 -4.67 -16.48 10.43
N ARG A 281 -5.86 -16.39 11.04
CA ARG A 281 -6.64 -17.59 11.38
C ARG A 281 -7.21 -18.30 10.16
N LYS A 282 -7.37 -17.60 9.05
CA LYS A 282 -8.02 -18.12 7.83
C LYS A 282 -7.04 -18.35 6.70
N TYR A 283 -5.99 -17.54 6.63
CA TYR A 283 -5.11 -17.47 5.47
C TYR A 283 -3.64 -17.47 5.87
N ARG A 284 -2.80 -17.93 4.98
CA ARG A 284 -1.35 -17.84 5.11
C ARG A 284 -0.91 -16.43 4.72
N GLY A 285 0.13 -15.90 5.39
CA GLY A 285 0.61 -14.54 5.14
C GLY A 285 2.12 -14.43 5.08
N ILE A 286 2.57 -13.34 4.47
CA ILE A 286 3.95 -12.83 4.46
C ILE A 286 3.93 -11.49 5.19
N PRO A 287 4.72 -11.33 6.27
CA PRO A 287 5.43 -12.40 6.98
C PRO A 287 4.49 -13.46 7.55
N SER A 288 4.97 -14.71 7.74
CA SER A 288 4.19 -15.71 8.46
C SER A 288 4.12 -15.40 9.96
N LEU A 289 3.12 -15.93 10.66
CA LEU A 289 3.05 -15.82 12.13
C LEU A 289 4.33 -16.34 12.79
N GLN A 290 4.93 -17.41 12.26
CA GLN A 290 6.16 -17.97 12.80
C GLN A 290 7.32 -16.96 12.69
N HIS A 291 7.47 -16.27 11.56
CA HIS A 291 8.48 -15.23 11.37
C HIS A 291 8.32 -14.10 12.39
N LEU A 292 7.09 -13.72 12.69
CA LEU A 292 6.76 -12.60 13.57
C LEU A 292 6.87 -12.93 15.06
N THR A 293 6.67 -14.19 15.45
CA THR A 293 6.54 -14.58 16.86
C THR A 293 7.69 -15.38 17.41
N SER A 294 8.40 -16.16 16.59
CA SER A 294 9.46 -17.10 17.04
C SER A 294 10.84 -16.90 16.40
N GLY A 295 10.96 -16.05 15.37
CA GLY A 295 12.22 -15.73 14.70
C GLY A 295 12.82 -14.38 15.13
N ASP A 296 13.72 -13.84 14.30
CA ASP A 296 14.12 -12.45 14.36
C ASP A 296 13.09 -11.60 13.56
N PRO A 297 12.17 -10.87 14.21
CA PRO A 297 11.16 -10.11 13.51
C PRO A 297 11.75 -8.94 12.72
N ARG A 298 13.00 -8.53 12.98
CA ARG A 298 13.63 -7.39 12.30
C ARG A 298 13.82 -7.62 10.81
N ALA A 299 14.08 -8.87 10.39
CA ALA A 299 14.14 -9.22 8.98
C ALA A 299 12.80 -9.02 8.23
N TRP A 300 11.71 -8.85 8.98
CA TRP A 300 10.34 -8.72 8.46
C TRP A 300 9.73 -7.34 8.74
N TYR A 301 10.52 -6.37 9.21
CA TYR A 301 10.05 -5.00 9.35
C TYR A 301 9.85 -4.38 7.98
N THR A 302 8.68 -3.78 7.77
CA THR A 302 8.27 -3.18 6.50
C THR A 302 8.15 -1.67 6.57
N HIS A 303 8.32 -1.08 7.76
CA HIS A 303 8.17 0.36 7.93
C HIS A 303 9.32 0.96 8.72
N PHE A 304 9.92 1.99 8.13
CA PHE A 304 10.94 2.83 8.72
C PHE A 304 10.40 4.25 8.86
N PRO A 305 9.88 4.63 10.03
CA PRO A 305 9.22 5.94 10.20
C PRO A 305 10.16 7.10 9.89
N ASN A 306 9.58 8.21 9.43
CA ASN A 306 10.33 9.44 9.17
C ASN A 306 10.72 10.18 10.45
N ASP A 307 10.22 9.78 11.61
CA ASP A 307 10.62 10.29 12.91
C ASP A 307 12.16 10.30 13.04
N PRO A 308 12.80 11.43 13.29
CA PRO A 308 14.25 11.55 13.32
C PRO A 308 14.91 10.74 14.45
N THR A 309 14.15 10.30 15.43
CA THR A 309 14.65 9.41 16.51
C THR A 309 14.69 7.95 16.08
N ALA A 310 14.05 7.57 14.98
CA ALA A 310 14.10 6.24 14.45
C ALA A 310 15.44 5.98 13.74
N THR A 311 16.13 4.91 14.12
CA THR A 311 17.45 4.55 13.58
C THR A 311 17.39 3.47 12.49
N GLY A 312 16.22 2.97 12.18
CA GLY A 312 15.99 1.92 11.18
C GLY A 312 14.53 1.46 11.18
N PRO A 313 14.20 0.49 10.35
CA PRO A 313 12.89 -0.14 10.34
C PRO A 313 12.53 -0.68 11.72
N ASP A 314 11.30 -0.43 12.17
CA ASP A 314 10.92 -0.73 13.55
C ASP A 314 9.61 -1.52 13.69
N ARG A 315 8.86 -1.70 12.60
CA ARG A 315 7.56 -2.39 12.62
C ARG A 315 7.20 -3.03 11.28
N THR A 316 6.27 -3.98 11.35
CA THR A 316 5.63 -4.62 10.22
C THR A 316 4.18 -4.14 10.15
N ILE A 317 3.80 -3.50 9.05
CA ILE A 317 2.43 -3.03 8.76
C ILE A 317 2.01 -3.31 7.32
N ASP A 318 2.95 -3.75 6.46
CA ASP A 318 2.70 -4.21 5.12
C ASP A 318 2.74 -5.73 5.07
N TYR A 319 1.80 -6.32 4.34
CA TYR A 319 1.61 -7.77 4.30
C TYR A 319 1.22 -8.25 2.92
N GLN A 320 1.46 -9.55 2.67
CA GLN A 320 0.73 -10.29 1.65
C GLN A 320 0.00 -11.46 2.30
N PHE A 321 -1.25 -11.72 1.90
CA PHE A 321 -2.02 -12.91 2.24
C PHE A 321 -2.42 -13.64 0.97
N TYR A 322 -2.58 -14.96 1.02
CA TYR A 322 -2.86 -15.75 -0.16
C TYR A 322 -3.74 -16.95 0.13
N SER A 323 -4.50 -17.37 -0.90
CA SER A 323 -5.39 -18.53 -0.82
C SER A 323 -4.63 -19.83 -0.72
N ASP A 324 -5.29 -20.87 -0.22
CA ASP A 324 -4.68 -22.21 -0.02
C ASP A 324 -4.25 -22.89 -1.31
N GLN A 325 -4.74 -22.41 -2.46
CA GLN A 325 -4.36 -22.92 -3.76
C GLN A 325 -2.91 -22.61 -4.15
N TRP A 326 -2.33 -21.54 -3.57
CA TRP A 326 -0.94 -21.16 -3.80
C TRP A 326 0.04 -21.91 -2.92
N LEU A 327 1.18 -22.28 -3.50
CA LEU A 327 2.39 -22.61 -2.78
C LEU A 327 3.27 -21.36 -2.74
N LEU A 328 3.79 -21.02 -1.57
CA LEU A 328 4.79 -19.97 -1.40
C LEU A 328 6.18 -20.61 -1.53
N ASP A 329 6.90 -20.28 -2.58
CA ASP A 329 8.24 -20.79 -2.83
C ASP A 329 9.25 -20.10 -1.92
N TYR A 330 9.23 -18.75 -1.89
CA TYR A 330 10.01 -17.94 -0.96
C TYR A 330 9.43 -16.53 -0.82
N ALA A 331 9.86 -15.83 0.22
CA ALA A 331 9.45 -14.44 0.48
C ALA A 331 10.54 -13.68 1.25
N TYR A 332 10.55 -12.36 1.10
CA TYR A 332 11.48 -11.47 1.81
C TYR A 332 10.97 -10.02 1.80
N ILE A 333 11.62 -9.19 2.61
CA ILE A 333 11.45 -7.73 2.61
C ILE A 333 12.73 -7.11 2.02
N MET A 334 12.57 -6.22 1.04
CA MET A 334 13.69 -5.50 0.43
C MET A 334 14.10 -4.33 1.34
N GLN A 335 14.83 -4.65 2.41
CA GLN A 335 15.17 -3.63 3.41
C GLN A 335 16.30 -2.74 2.94
N GLU A 336 17.44 -3.32 2.54
CA GLU A 336 18.65 -2.56 2.24
C GLU A 336 18.46 -1.65 1.02
N GLU A 337 17.82 -2.14 -0.02
CA GLU A 337 17.63 -1.48 -1.30
C GLU A 337 16.66 -0.29 -1.19
N ALA A 338 15.66 -0.39 -0.32
CA ALA A 338 14.56 0.58 -0.23
C ALA A 338 14.68 1.60 0.91
N LEU A 339 15.68 1.48 1.81
CA LEU A 339 15.81 2.27 3.05
C LEU A 339 15.72 3.78 2.87
N GLN A 340 16.11 4.33 1.72
CA GLN A 340 16.13 5.77 1.46
C GLN A 340 15.02 6.23 0.49
N ILE A 341 14.22 5.30 -0.01
CA ILE A 341 13.24 5.57 -1.07
C ILE A 341 11.89 5.99 -0.47
N SER A 342 11.38 5.21 0.48
CA SER A 342 10.09 5.41 1.14
C SER A 342 10.22 5.13 2.64
N ASP A 343 9.23 5.51 3.43
CA ASP A 343 9.09 5.07 4.82
C ASP A 343 8.54 3.64 4.93
N HIS A 344 8.16 3.03 3.83
CA HIS A 344 7.86 1.61 3.73
C HIS A 344 8.91 0.84 2.93
N LEU A 345 8.91 -0.47 3.08
CA LEU A 345 9.84 -1.40 2.44
C LEU A 345 9.05 -2.47 1.69
N PRO A 346 9.45 -2.81 0.44
CA PRO A 346 8.70 -3.76 -0.36
C PRO A 346 8.61 -5.15 0.25
N VAL A 347 7.42 -5.73 0.20
CA VAL A 347 7.16 -7.14 0.52
C VAL A 347 7.14 -7.92 -0.78
N VAL A 348 8.00 -8.92 -0.92
CA VAL A 348 8.09 -9.77 -2.10
C VAL A 348 7.72 -11.20 -1.75
N GLY A 349 6.85 -11.80 -2.55
CA GLY A 349 6.50 -13.21 -2.50
C GLY A 349 6.56 -13.85 -3.88
N VAL A 350 7.07 -15.07 -3.96
CA VAL A 350 7.06 -15.89 -5.17
C VAL A 350 6.17 -17.09 -4.94
N TYR A 351 5.22 -17.27 -5.85
CA TYR A 351 4.12 -18.22 -5.73
C TYR A 351 4.07 -19.15 -6.92
N SER A 352 3.66 -20.40 -6.70
CA SER A 352 3.33 -21.36 -7.74
C SER A 352 1.95 -21.97 -7.50
N LEU A 353 1.26 -22.32 -8.59
CA LEU A 353 0.06 -23.17 -8.53
C LEU A 353 0.50 -24.61 -8.79
N PRO A 354 0.03 -25.60 -7.97
CA PRO A 354 0.38 -27.00 -8.15
C PRO A 354 -0.19 -27.61 -9.43
#